data_27ae311abb600813dff42cd5576020d3
#
_entry.id   27ae311abb600813dff42cd5576020d3
#
_cell.length_a   1.000
_cell.length_b   1.000
_cell.length_c   1.000
_cell.angle_alpha   90.00
_cell.angle_beta   90.00
_cell.angle_gamma   90.00
#
_symmetry.space_group_name_H-M   'P 1'
#
loop_
_entity.id
_entity.type
_entity.pdbx_description
1 polymer ?
#
loop_
_entity_poly.entity_id
_entity_poly.type
_entity_poly.pdbx_seq_one_letter_code
_entity_poly.pdbx_strand_id
1 'polypeptide(L)'
;PSILVAGQMIAALKSGKYDLDHVSLLITQTGGGCRATNYIGFIRRALSDAGWGHIPVISLSAQGFESNPGFKITASLADRAIKAIMLGDLLMRVLYRVRPYEATPGSANALYEKWNGRIQQKMQHINTLTYHKLIRGIVKDFDKLPLLPIKKPRVGVVGEILVKFHPTANNDIFGTIEREGAECVVPDLADFFFYSFSTGIFRHEQLAFPKKTKRNAKLLVWGLELFRKYMKKQLKKSRRFEPPSSIYDLMKGVDDIVQLGNITGEGWFLTAEMVELINEGVP
;
A
#
# COMPACT_ATOMS: atom_id res chain seq x y z
N PRO A 1 -13.54 10.75 3.47
CA PRO A 1 -12.73 10.23 2.35
C PRO A 1 -13.21 10.68 0.98
N SER A 2 -14.52 10.52 0.63
CA SER A 2 -15.05 10.87 -0.71
C SER A 2 -14.80 12.32 -1.09
N ILE A 3 -15.09 13.25 -0.17
CA ILE A 3 -14.87 14.70 -0.37
C ILE A 3 -13.39 14.99 -0.58
N LEU A 4 -12.51 14.34 0.19
CA LEU A 4 -11.08 14.53 0.11
C LEU A 4 -10.53 14.06 -1.24
N VAL A 5 -10.92 12.87 -1.69
CA VAL A 5 -10.48 12.31 -2.98
C VAL A 5 -10.98 13.18 -4.15
N ALA A 6 -12.26 13.54 -4.15
CA ALA A 6 -12.81 14.42 -5.19
C ALA A 6 -12.15 15.81 -5.14
N GLY A 7 -11.97 16.38 -3.95
CA GLY A 7 -11.33 17.68 -3.76
C GLY A 7 -9.91 17.72 -4.26
N GLN A 8 -9.11 16.66 -4.05
CA GLN A 8 -7.75 16.57 -4.58
C GLN A 8 -7.69 16.55 -6.10
N MET A 9 -8.60 15.81 -6.74
CA MET A 9 -8.68 15.76 -8.19
C MET A 9 -9.09 17.14 -8.76
N ILE A 10 -10.08 17.78 -8.16
CA ILE A 10 -10.48 19.15 -8.53
C ILE A 10 -9.31 20.14 -8.32
N ALA A 11 -8.61 20.06 -7.18
CA ALA A 11 -7.46 20.92 -6.91
C ALA A 11 -6.33 20.71 -7.91
N ALA A 12 -6.06 19.46 -8.30
CA ALA A 12 -5.07 19.15 -9.32
C ALA A 12 -5.42 19.80 -10.66
N LEU A 13 -6.68 19.69 -11.11
CA LEU A 13 -7.15 20.32 -12.35
C LEU A 13 -7.08 21.85 -12.27
N LYS A 14 -7.46 22.45 -11.13
CA LYS A 14 -7.37 23.90 -10.89
C LYS A 14 -5.94 24.44 -10.83
N SER A 15 -4.95 23.58 -10.62
CA SER A 15 -3.55 24.01 -10.42
C SER A 15 -2.90 24.68 -11.63
N GLY A 16 -3.51 24.58 -12.83
CA GLY A 16 -2.93 25.06 -14.10
C GLY A 16 -1.75 24.25 -14.61
N LYS A 17 -1.39 23.12 -13.94
CA LYS A 17 -0.25 22.29 -14.32
C LYS A 17 -0.57 21.26 -15.41
N TYR A 18 -1.85 21.08 -15.73
CA TYR A 18 -2.32 20.07 -16.67
C TYR A 18 -3.15 20.71 -17.77
N ASP A 19 -2.96 20.23 -18.99
CA ASP A 19 -3.80 20.56 -20.11
C ASP A 19 -5.14 19.83 -19.96
N LEU A 20 -6.25 20.58 -19.78
CA LEU A 20 -7.57 20.02 -19.49
C LEU A 20 -8.16 19.25 -20.68
N ASP A 21 -7.70 19.52 -21.91
CA ASP A 21 -8.13 18.82 -23.11
C ASP A 21 -7.42 17.46 -23.29
N HIS A 22 -6.27 17.27 -22.61
CA HIS A 22 -5.45 16.07 -22.73
C HIS A 22 -5.21 15.36 -21.37
N VAL A 23 -6.09 15.55 -20.39
CA VAL A 23 -5.99 14.93 -19.07
C VAL A 23 -7.11 13.90 -18.86
N SER A 24 -6.82 12.87 -18.09
CA SER A 24 -7.80 11.94 -17.52
C SER A 24 -7.50 11.70 -16.05
N LEU A 25 -8.55 11.45 -15.28
CA LEU A 25 -8.41 11.06 -13.87
C LEU A 25 -8.46 9.53 -13.76
N LEU A 26 -7.69 8.96 -12.83
CA LEU A 26 -7.65 7.53 -12.62
C LEU A 26 -7.84 7.23 -11.13
N ILE A 27 -8.74 6.28 -10.83
CA ILE A 27 -8.99 5.82 -9.48
C ILE A 27 -9.18 4.31 -9.44
N THR A 28 -8.80 3.67 -8.34
CA THR A 28 -9.13 2.27 -8.09
C THR A 28 -10.57 2.14 -7.58
N GLN A 29 -11.26 1.07 -8.00
CA GLN A 29 -12.61 0.73 -7.55
C GLN A 29 -12.61 -0.70 -7.02
N THR A 30 -12.91 -0.87 -5.74
CA THR A 30 -12.84 -2.18 -5.09
C THR A 30 -14.01 -3.10 -5.44
N GLY A 31 -15.20 -2.54 -5.63
CA GLY A 31 -16.44 -3.30 -5.84
C GLY A 31 -17.02 -3.88 -4.54
N GLY A 32 -18.30 -4.25 -4.56
CA GLY A 32 -18.99 -4.81 -3.40
C GLY A 32 -19.32 -3.79 -2.31
N GLY A 33 -19.30 -4.22 -1.05
CA GLY A 33 -19.73 -3.43 0.11
C GLY A 33 -18.75 -2.33 0.59
N CYS A 34 -17.72 -2.00 -0.18
CA CYS A 34 -16.76 -0.95 0.16
C CYS A 34 -17.22 0.41 -0.37
N ARG A 35 -17.07 1.47 0.42
CA ARG A 35 -17.38 2.85 -0.02
C ARG A 35 -16.52 3.31 -1.20
N ALA A 36 -15.31 2.79 -1.35
CA ALA A 36 -14.45 3.08 -2.50
C ALA A 36 -15.04 2.66 -3.85
N THR A 37 -16.05 1.78 -3.85
CA THR A 37 -16.84 1.45 -5.04
C THR A 37 -17.56 2.68 -5.61
N ASN A 38 -17.98 3.62 -4.77
CA ASN A 38 -18.76 4.80 -5.17
C ASN A 38 -17.91 6.05 -5.41
N TYR A 39 -16.61 6.04 -5.15
CA TYR A 39 -15.77 7.23 -5.35
C TYR A 39 -15.83 7.76 -6.78
N ILE A 40 -15.87 6.88 -7.77
CA ILE A 40 -15.96 7.28 -9.17
C ILE A 40 -17.23 8.09 -9.47
N GLY A 41 -18.37 7.71 -8.89
CA GLY A 41 -19.62 8.45 -9.03
C GLY A 41 -19.53 9.84 -8.41
N PHE A 42 -18.94 9.97 -7.23
CA PHE A 42 -18.73 11.27 -6.58
C PHE A 42 -17.76 12.16 -7.35
N ILE A 43 -16.69 11.58 -7.91
CA ILE A 43 -15.72 12.33 -8.72
C ILE A 43 -16.40 12.85 -9.98
N ARG A 44 -17.15 12.02 -10.72
CA ARG A 44 -17.88 12.43 -11.92
C ARG A 44 -18.90 13.54 -11.61
N ARG A 45 -19.60 13.43 -10.49
CA ARG A 45 -20.53 14.48 -10.05
C ARG A 45 -19.79 15.78 -9.75
N ALA A 46 -18.71 15.73 -8.98
CA ALA A 46 -17.91 16.90 -8.64
C ALA A 46 -17.29 17.57 -9.89
N LEU A 47 -16.87 16.78 -10.87
CA LEU A 47 -16.41 17.31 -12.16
C LEU A 47 -17.53 18.01 -12.93
N SER A 48 -18.71 17.41 -12.99
CA SER A 48 -19.88 18.01 -13.63
C SER A 48 -20.25 19.34 -12.98
N ASP A 49 -20.32 19.38 -11.65
CA ASP A 49 -20.65 20.57 -10.88
C ASP A 49 -19.57 21.68 -11.02
N ALA A 50 -18.31 21.29 -11.30
CA ALA A 50 -17.19 22.21 -11.59
C ALA A 50 -17.08 22.66 -13.06
N GLY A 51 -17.98 22.23 -13.94
CA GLY A 51 -17.93 22.52 -15.38
C GLY A 51 -16.95 21.66 -16.19
N TRP A 52 -16.39 20.59 -15.60
CA TRP A 52 -15.41 19.68 -16.21
C TRP A 52 -15.95 18.27 -16.47
N GLY A 53 -17.25 18.15 -16.68
CA GLY A 53 -17.88 16.84 -16.93
C GLY A 53 -17.38 16.11 -18.17
N HIS A 54 -16.65 16.78 -19.07
CA HIS A 54 -16.00 16.21 -20.24
C HIS A 54 -14.71 15.44 -19.92
N ILE A 55 -14.08 15.68 -18.77
CA ILE A 55 -12.82 15.03 -18.39
C ILE A 55 -13.08 13.56 -18.03
N PRO A 56 -12.42 12.60 -18.72
CA PRO A 56 -12.63 11.19 -18.47
C PRO A 56 -12.15 10.76 -17.07
N VAL A 57 -12.94 9.91 -16.41
CA VAL A 57 -12.56 9.25 -15.16
C VAL A 57 -12.42 7.75 -15.40
N ILE A 58 -11.20 7.25 -15.34
CA ILE A 58 -10.87 5.85 -15.53
C ILE A 58 -10.96 5.11 -14.20
N SER A 59 -11.77 4.05 -14.17
CA SER A 59 -11.92 3.19 -13.01
C SER A 59 -11.11 1.91 -13.18
N LEU A 60 -10.19 1.66 -12.28
CA LEU A 60 -9.47 0.39 -12.19
C LEU A 60 -10.21 -0.57 -11.25
N SER A 61 -11.10 -1.38 -11.81
CA SER A 61 -11.87 -2.35 -11.06
C SER A 61 -11.41 -3.77 -11.37
N ALA A 62 -10.97 -4.50 -10.35
CA ALA A 62 -10.65 -5.91 -10.48
C ALA A 62 -11.89 -6.81 -10.74
N GLN A 63 -13.10 -6.29 -10.48
CA GLN A 63 -14.36 -7.00 -10.66
C GLN A 63 -15.08 -6.63 -11.97
N GLY A 64 -14.50 -5.73 -12.77
CA GLY A 64 -15.05 -5.37 -14.08
C GLY A 64 -16.37 -4.60 -14.03
N PHE A 65 -16.63 -3.81 -12.96
CA PHE A 65 -17.85 -3.00 -12.84
C PHE A 65 -17.98 -1.94 -13.90
N GLU A 66 -16.87 -1.46 -14.43
CA GLU A 66 -16.87 -0.46 -15.49
C GLU A 66 -15.96 -0.85 -16.64
N SER A 67 -16.38 -0.51 -17.84
CA SER A 67 -15.56 -0.59 -19.05
C SER A 67 -14.86 0.75 -19.25
N ASN A 68 -13.56 0.72 -19.45
CA ASN A 68 -12.77 1.92 -19.76
C ASN A 68 -12.22 1.81 -21.19
N PRO A 69 -12.98 2.25 -22.20
CA PRO A 69 -12.53 2.22 -23.59
C PRO A 69 -11.20 2.98 -23.73
N GLY A 70 -10.21 2.39 -24.37
CA GLY A 70 -8.90 3.01 -24.55
C GLY A 70 -7.89 2.78 -23.42
N PHE A 71 -8.30 2.31 -22.24
CA PHE A 71 -7.37 1.95 -21.18
C PHE A 71 -7.36 0.43 -20.95
N LYS A 72 -6.19 -0.19 -21.13
CA LYS A 72 -5.99 -1.63 -20.91
C LYS A 72 -4.85 -1.87 -19.94
N ILE A 73 -5.10 -2.69 -18.91
CA ILE A 73 -4.05 -3.18 -18.03
C ILE A 73 -3.28 -4.28 -18.78
N THR A 74 -2.10 -3.95 -19.27
CA THR A 74 -1.19 -4.91 -19.86
C THR A 74 -0.41 -5.68 -18.79
N ALA A 75 0.08 -6.88 -19.11
CA ALA A 75 0.94 -7.65 -18.20
C ALA A 75 2.19 -6.86 -17.77
N SER A 76 2.77 -6.06 -18.67
CA SER A 76 3.90 -5.18 -18.38
C SER A 76 3.53 -4.05 -17.41
N LEU A 77 2.34 -3.46 -17.55
CA LEU A 77 1.86 -2.44 -16.61
C LEU A 77 1.61 -3.05 -15.22
N ALA A 78 0.97 -4.22 -15.16
CA ALA A 78 0.71 -4.93 -13.91
C ALA A 78 2.03 -5.32 -13.19
N ASP A 79 3.01 -5.85 -13.91
CA ASP A 79 4.34 -6.18 -13.37
C ASP A 79 5.03 -4.95 -12.77
N ARG A 80 5.01 -3.82 -13.49
CA ARG A 80 5.58 -2.56 -13.00
C ARG A 80 4.83 -2.01 -11.78
N ALA A 81 3.51 -2.05 -11.80
CA ALA A 81 2.67 -1.58 -10.69
C ALA A 81 2.94 -2.40 -9.40
N ILE A 82 3.01 -3.73 -9.50
CA ILE A 82 3.33 -4.59 -8.35
C ILE A 82 4.73 -4.27 -7.83
N LYS A 83 5.74 -4.15 -8.69
CA LYS A 83 7.10 -3.78 -8.29
C LYS A 83 7.17 -2.40 -7.62
N ALA A 84 6.38 -1.42 -8.12
CA ALA A 84 6.30 -0.09 -7.54
C ALA A 84 5.72 -0.14 -6.11
N ILE A 85 4.64 -0.88 -5.89
CA ILE A 85 4.04 -1.07 -4.55
C ILE A 85 5.06 -1.70 -3.61
N MET A 86 5.71 -2.80 -4.00
CA MET A 86 6.71 -3.48 -3.16
C MET A 86 7.91 -2.60 -2.82
N LEU A 87 8.37 -1.76 -3.76
CA LEU A 87 9.47 -0.82 -3.52
C LEU A 87 9.02 0.35 -2.64
N GLY A 88 7.78 0.82 -2.78
CA GLY A 88 7.17 1.82 -1.90
C GLY A 88 7.09 1.35 -0.46
N ASP A 89 6.57 0.15 -0.25
CA ASP A 89 6.49 -0.48 1.09
C ASP A 89 7.89 -0.65 1.70
N LEU A 90 8.85 -1.11 0.91
CA LEU A 90 10.23 -1.22 1.38
C LEU A 90 10.80 0.13 1.83
N LEU A 91 10.62 1.20 1.04
CA LEU A 91 11.09 2.54 1.38
C LEU A 91 10.41 3.07 2.65
N MET A 92 9.11 2.90 2.77
CA MET A 92 8.34 3.29 3.95
C MET A 92 8.84 2.56 5.20
N ARG A 93 8.95 1.24 5.13
CA ARG A 93 9.40 0.37 6.22
C ARG A 93 10.80 0.75 6.72
N VAL A 94 11.77 0.93 5.83
CA VAL A 94 13.15 1.27 6.23
C VAL A 94 13.26 2.72 6.71
N LEU A 95 12.49 3.65 6.14
CA LEU A 95 12.49 5.05 6.54
C LEU A 95 11.96 5.21 7.97
N TYR A 96 10.76 4.72 8.26
CA TYR A 96 10.13 4.88 9.58
C TYR A 96 10.91 4.17 10.67
N ARG A 97 11.62 3.08 10.34
CA ARG A 97 12.49 2.37 11.28
C ARG A 97 13.75 3.14 11.64
N VAL A 98 14.31 3.98 10.76
CA VAL A 98 15.60 4.65 11.00
C VAL A 98 15.49 6.13 11.29
N ARG A 99 14.51 6.82 10.71
CA ARG A 99 14.36 8.29 10.81
C ARG A 99 14.29 8.79 12.26
N PRO A 100 13.54 8.15 13.19
CA PRO A 100 13.51 8.59 14.59
C PRO A 100 14.85 8.50 15.31
N TYR A 101 15.81 7.74 14.79
CA TYR A 101 17.10 7.45 15.40
C TYR A 101 18.29 8.04 14.65
N GLU A 102 18.08 8.77 13.55
CA GLU A 102 19.17 9.28 12.72
C GLU A 102 20.15 10.16 13.53
N ALA A 103 21.47 9.91 13.35
CA ALA A 103 22.50 10.68 14.05
C ALA A 103 22.66 12.10 13.47
N THR A 104 22.38 12.25 12.19
CA THR A 104 22.38 13.55 11.49
C THR A 104 20.96 13.84 11.03
N PRO A 105 20.29 14.88 11.57
CA PRO A 105 18.92 15.24 11.20
C PRO A 105 18.76 15.40 9.68
N GLY A 106 17.72 14.78 9.12
CA GLY A 106 17.39 14.83 7.71
C GLY A 106 18.12 13.81 6.82
N SER A 107 19.10 13.07 7.37
CA SER A 107 19.87 12.08 6.59
C SER A 107 19.01 10.92 6.08
N ALA A 108 18.03 10.49 6.85
CA ALA A 108 17.10 9.43 6.45
C ALA A 108 16.19 9.89 5.30
N ASN A 109 15.65 11.12 5.38
CA ASN A 109 14.85 11.70 4.30
C ASN A 109 15.69 11.93 3.03
N ALA A 110 16.91 12.44 3.14
CA ALA A 110 17.80 12.60 1.99
C ALA A 110 18.09 11.26 1.31
N LEU A 111 18.27 10.19 2.09
CA LEU A 111 18.48 8.85 1.57
C LEU A 111 17.20 8.29 0.90
N TYR A 112 16.04 8.56 1.48
CA TYR A 112 14.74 8.22 0.89
C TYR A 112 14.57 8.91 -0.48
N GLU A 113 14.77 10.22 -0.57
CA GLU A 113 14.62 10.96 -1.84
C GLU A 113 15.60 10.46 -2.92
N LYS A 114 16.84 10.17 -2.53
CA LYS A 114 17.82 9.56 -3.44
C LYS A 114 17.31 8.25 -4.04
N TRP A 115 16.74 7.36 -3.22
CA TRP A 115 16.26 6.06 -3.69
C TRP A 115 14.93 6.18 -4.42
N ASN A 116 14.03 7.04 -3.98
CA ASN A 116 12.77 7.35 -4.66
C ASN A 116 13.03 7.86 -6.08
N GLY A 117 13.93 8.82 -6.24
CA GLY A 117 14.33 9.32 -7.57
C GLY A 117 14.94 8.23 -8.47
N ARG A 118 15.76 7.32 -7.89
CA ARG A 118 16.31 6.19 -8.66
C ARG A 118 15.23 5.18 -9.09
N ILE A 119 14.25 4.92 -8.25
CA ILE A 119 13.12 4.05 -8.57
C ILE A 119 12.33 4.66 -9.74
N GLN A 120 11.98 5.94 -9.66
CA GLN A 120 11.23 6.64 -10.71
C GLN A 120 11.96 6.57 -12.06
N GLN A 121 13.26 6.86 -12.09
CA GLN A 121 14.08 6.79 -13.32
C GLN A 121 14.13 5.39 -13.94
N LYS A 122 14.08 4.32 -13.12
CA LYS A 122 14.18 2.94 -13.60
C LYS A 122 12.83 2.29 -13.89
N MET A 123 11.72 2.89 -13.44
CA MET A 123 10.39 2.24 -13.45
C MET A 123 9.89 1.90 -14.86
N GLN A 124 10.18 2.74 -15.86
CA GLN A 124 9.73 2.50 -17.24
C GLN A 124 10.28 1.20 -17.85
N HIS A 125 11.50 0.81 -17.45
CA HIS A 125 12.23 -0.36 -17.98
C HIS A 125 12.69 -1.32 -16.89
N ILE A 126 11.93 -1.39 -15.79
CA ILE A 126 12.30 -2.21 -14.64
C ILE A 126 12.14 -3.70 -14.96
N ASN A 127 13.26 -4.41 -15.06
CA ASN A 127 13.30 -5.86 -15.12
C ASN A 127 13.59 -6.47 -13.74
N THR A 128 13.55 -7.78 -13.63
CA THR A 128 13.77 -8.50 -12.37
C THR A 128 15.16 -8.22 -11.76
N LEU A 129 16.20 -8.13 -12.60
CA LEU A 129 17.56 -7.87 -12.12
C LEU A 129 17.67 -6.46 -11.53
N THR A 130 17.12 -5.44 -12.23
CA THR A 130 17.08 -4.06 -11.74
C THR A 130 16.27 -3.97 -10.45
N TYR A 131 15.11 -4.62 -10.38
CA TYR A 131 14.29 -4.69 -9.19
C TYR A 131 15.06 -5.26 -7.98
N HIS A 132 15.76 -6.38 -8.16
CA HIS A 132 16.59 -6.97 -7.10
C HIS A 132 17.78 -6.08 -6.70
N LYS A 133 18.40 -5.36 -7.65
CA LYS A 133 19.46 -4.41 -7.35
C LYS A 133 18.96 -3.23 -6.51
N LEU A 134 17.77 -2.70 -6.83
CA LEU A 134 17.14 -1.63 -6.05
C LEU A 134 16.86 -2.09 -4.61
N ILE A 135 16.18 -3.22 -4.43
CA ILE A 135 15.88 -3.76 -3.09
C ILE A 135 17.16 -3.92 -2.26
N ARG A 136 18.18 -4.58 -2.83
CA ARG A 136 19.45 -4.80 -2.12
C ARG A 136 20.14 -3.49 -1.77
N GLY A 137 20.14 -2.52 -2.69
CA GLY A 137 20.76 -1.23 -2.47
C GLY A 137 20.06 -0.43 -1.37
N ILE A 138 18.72 -0.38 -1.39
CA ILE A 138 17.90 0.29 -0.37
C ILE A 138 18.22 -0.30 1.02
N VAL A 139 18.03 -1.61 1.19
CA VAL A 139 18.27 -2.26 2.48
C VAL A 139 19.69 -2.00 2.97
N LYS A 140 20.70 -2.16 2.10
CA LYS A 140 22.10 -1.95 2.44
C LYS A 140 22.41 -0.52 2.88
N ASP A 141 21.91 0.48 2.16
CA ASP A 141 22.21 1.88 2.43
C ASP A 141 21.52 2.34 3.73
N PHE A 142 20.26 1.97 3.95
CA PHE A 142 19.54 2.25 5.19
C PHE A 142 20.10 1.48 6.39
N ASP A 143 20.57 0.26 6.19
CA ASP A 143 21.23 -0.53 7.26
C ASP A 143 22.54 0.09 7.73
N LYS A 144 23.21 0.88 6.89
CA LYS A 144 24.46 1.58 7.18
C LYS A 144 24.30 3.00 7.70
N LEU A 145 23.08 3.55 7.66
CA LEU A 145 22.84 4.91 8.12
C LEU A 145 23.27 5.06 9.59
N PRO A 146 24.09 6.06 9.96
CA PRO A 146 24.46 6.29 11.36
C PRO A 146 23.22 6.60 12.21
N LEU A 147 23.04 5.85 13.30
CA LEU A 147 21.92 6.02 14.23
C LEU A 147 22.45 6.29 15.65
N LEU A 148 21.68 7.06 16.39
CA LEU A 148 21.90 7.27 17.82
C LEU A 148 21.59 5.98 18.60
N PRO A 149 22.36 5.63 19.64
CA PRO A 149 22.13 4.45 20.46
C PRO A 149 21.05 4.68 21.52
N ILE A 150 19.88 5.12 21.10
CA ILE A 150 18.72 5.40 21.95
C ILE A 150 17.59 4.42 21.66
N LYS A 151 16.67 4.26 22.61
CA LYS A 151 15.43 3.51 22.44
C LYS A 151 14.27 4.48 22.52
N LYS A 152 13.31 4.32 21.64
CA LYS A 152 12.06 5.07 21.63
C LYS A 152 10.89 4.10 21.77
N PRO A 153 9.77 4.53 22.36
CA PRO A 153 8.54 3.75 22.30
C PRO A 153 8.13 3.55 20.85
N ARG A 154 7.62 2.38 20.54
CA ARG A 154 7.09 2.04 19.20
C ARG A 154 5.58 2.18 19.23
N VAL A 155 4.99 2.75 18.20
CA VAL A 155 3.54 2.98 18.09
C VAL A 155 3.07 2.41 16.77
N GLY A 156 2.16 1.43 16.82
CA GLY A 156 1.54 0.83 15.65
C GLY A 156 0.45 1.74 15.07
N VAL A 157 0.43 1.90 13.75
CA VAL A 157 -0.63 2.64 13.05
C VAL A 157 -1.40 1.67 12.16
N VAL A 158 -2.62 1.36 12.59
CA VAL A 158 -3.57 0.50 11.88
C VAL A 158 -4.79 1.32 11.50
N GLY A 159 -5.37 1.04 10.35
CA GLY A 159 -6.57 1.72 9.90
C GLY A 159 -6.92 1.41 8.45
N GLU A 160 -8.07 1.89 8.03
CA GLU A 160 -8.55 1.76 6.65
C GLU A 160 -7.52 2.37 5.67
N ILE A 161 -7.32 1.71 4.56
CA ILE A 161 -6.22 1.95 3.61
C ILE A 161 -6.05 3.42 3.21
N LEU A 162 -7.13 4.14 2.86
CA LEU A 162 -7.03 5.54 2.49
C LEU A 162 -6.55 6.39 3.66
N VAL A 163 -7.16 6.20 4.84
CA VAL A 163 -6.83 6.98 6.04
C VAL A 163 -5.41 6.64 6.52
N LYS A 164 -5.03 5.37 6.53
CA LYS A 164 -3.70 4.93 6.95
C LYS A 164 -2.57 5.54 6.09
N PHE A 165 -2.73 5.58 4.76
CA PHE A 165 -1.63 5.99 3.87
C PHE A 165 -1.74 7.42 3.32
N HIS A 166 -2.82 8.14 3.60
CA HIS A 166 -3.02 9.48 3.04
C HIS A 166 -2.73 10.55 4.11
N PRO A 167 -1.62 11.33 3.99
CA PRO A 167 -1.19 12.26 5.05
C PRO A 167 -2.26 13.30 5.44
N THR A 168 -2.98 13.86 4.47
CA THR A 168 -4.06 14.81 4.75
C THR A 168 -5.27 14.14 5.42
N ALA A 169 -5.54 12.86 5.12
CA ALA A 169 -6.67 12.13 5.71
C ALA A 169 -6.41 11.72 7.16
N ASN A 170 -5.14 11.52 7.55
CA ASN A 170 -4.73 11.10 8.89
C ASN A 170 -4.08 12.22 9.72
N ASN A 171 -4.16 13.49 9.24
CA ASN A 171 -3.57 14.65 9.93
C ASN A 171 -2.07 14.48 10.22
N ASP A 172 -1.30 13.91 9.31
CA ASP A 172 0.13 13.63 9.46
C ASP A 172 0.45 12.83 10.73
N ILE A 173 -0.31 11.77 10.99
CA ILE A 173 -0.16 10.95 12.20
C ILE A 173 1.27 10.41 12.35
N PHE A 174 1.93 10.05 11.26
CA PHE A 174 3.29 9.53 11.31
C PHE A 174 4.29 10.58 11.77
N GLY A 175 4.22 11.78 11.20
CA GLY A 175 5.03 12.91 11.65
C GLY A 175 4.70 13.31 13.08
N THR A 176 3.43 13.21 13.51
CA THR A 176 3.02 13.51 14.88
C THR A 176 3.65 12.52 15.88
N ILE A 177 3.56 11.21 15.61
CA ILE A 177 4.20 10.16 16.44
C ILE A 177 5.70 10.41 16.59
N GLU A 178 6.38 10.75 15.51
CA GLU A 178 7.81 11.00 15.54
C GLU A 178 8.18 12.29 16.28
N ARG A 179 7.38 13.37 16.14
CA ARG A 179 7.55 14.62 16.89
C ARG A 179 7.36 14.43 18.38
N GLU A 180 6.45 13.53 18.78
CA GLU A 180 6.25 13.14 20.19
C GLU A 180 7.33 12.18 20.71
N GLY A 181 8.33 11.88 19.91
CA GLY A 181 9.50 11.11 20.32
C GLY A 181 9.39 9.60 20.18
N ALA A 182 8.40 9.08 19.47
CA ALA A 182 8.20 7.65 19.26
C ALA A 182 8.66 7.18 17.85
N GLU A 183 8.76 5.86 17.68
CA GLU A 183 8.93 5.20 16.38
C GLU A 183 7.57 4.78 15.84
N CYS A 184 7.24 5.18 14.63
CA CYS A 184 6.02 4.77 13.96
C CYS A 184 6.21 3.41 13.26
N VAL A 185 5.30 2.47 13.48
CA VAL A 185 5.27 1.14 12.83
C VAL A 185 3.99 1.03 12.00
N VAL A 186 4.17 0.84 10.70
CA VAL A 186 3.06 0.83 9.74
C VAL A 186 3.11 -0.47 8.92
N PRO A 187 2.06 -1.28 8.91
CA PRO A 187 1.95 -2.43 8.02
C PRO A 187 2.01 -2.02 6.55
N ASP A 188 2.48 -2.94 5.69
CA ASP A 188 2.70 -2.69 4.27
C ASP A 188 1.39 -2.45 3.50
N LEU A 189 1.40 -1.59 2.48
CA LEU A 189 0.27 -1.42 1.55
C LEU A 189 -0.03 -2.69 0.75
N ALA A 190 1.01 -3.45 0.41
CA ALA A 190 0.86 -4.72 -0.31
C ALA A 190 -0.02 -5.73 0.45
N ASP A 191 -0.05 -5.69 1.79
CA ASP A 191 -0.84 -6.62 2.60
C ASP A 191 -2.35 -6.48 2.35
N PHE A 192 -2.82 -5.29 1.97
CA PHE A 192 -4.20 -5.10 1.51
C PHE A 192 -4.53 -5.92 0.25
N PHE A 193 -3.60 -6.06 -0.69
CA PHE A 193 -3.80 -6.89 -1.88
C PHE A 193 -3.76 -8.37 -1.53
N PHE A 194 -2.86 -8.79 -0.64
CA PHE A 194 -2.84 -10.15 -0.11
C PHE A 194 -4.14 -10.51 0.60
N TYR A 195 -4.64 -9.61 1.46
CA TYR A 195 -5.94 -9.73 2.11
C TYR A 195 -7.07 -9.89 1.07
N SER A 196 -7.14 -8.98 0.10
CA SER A 196 -8.20 -8.99 -0.92
C SER A 196 -8.24 -10.30 -1.70
N PHE A 197 -7.08 -10.85 -2.07
CA PHE A 197 -7.00 -12.11 -2.79
C PHE A 197 -7.27 -13.31 -1.88
N SER A 198 -6.85 -13.30 -0.63
CA SER A 198 -7.07 -14.40 0.32
C SER A 198 -8.54 -14.65 0.66
N THR A 199 -9.42 -13.64 0.51
CA THR A 199 -10.87 -13.79 0.79
C THR A 199 -11.53 -14.94 0.02
N GLY A 200 -11.00 -15.29 -1.16
CA GLY A 200 -11.47 -16.42 -1.95
C GLY A 200 -11.27 -17.79 -1.27
N ILE A 201 -10.35 -17.88 -0.32
CA ILE A 201 -10.13 -19.09 0.49
C ILE A 201 -11.31 -19.28 1.43
N PHE A 202 -11.63 -18.26 2.23
CA PHE A 202 -12.79 -18.28 3.15
C PHE A 202 -14.10 -18.52 2.41
N ARG A 203 -14.33 -17.83 1.27
CA ARG A 203 -15.54 -18.01 0.46
C ARG A 203 -15.74 -19.47 0.05
N HIS A 204 -14.69 -20.18 -0.29
CA HIS A 204 -14.80 -21.61 -0.62
C HIS A 204 -15.02 -22.46 0.62
N GLU A 205 -14.30 -22.21 1.71
CA GLU A 205 -14.32 -23.06 2.89
C GLU A 205 -15.61 -22.93 3.71
N GLN A 206 -16.17 -21.71 3.76
CA GLN A 206 -17.30 -21.41 4.62
C GLN A 206 -18.61 -21.08 3.87
N LEU A 207 -18.52 -20.63 2.61
CA LEU A 207 -19.68 -20.17 1.85
C LEU A 207 -19.98 -21.02 0.61
N ALA A 208 -19.40 -22.24 0.54
CA ALA A 208 -19.62 -23.21 -0.53
C ALA A 208 -19.30 -22.70 -1.97
N PHE A 209 -18.46 -21.70 -2.10
CA PHE A 209 -17.99 -21.27 -3.42
C PHE A 209 -17.19 -22.38 -4.13
N PRO A 210 -17.15 -22.42 -5.47
CA PRO A 210 -16.44 -23.46 -6.22
C PRO A 210 -14.96 -23.58 -5.82
N LYS A 211 -14.39 -24.80 -5.85
CA LYS A 211 -12.94 -25.04 -5.61
C LYS A 211 -12.01 -24.16 -6.44
N LYS A 212 -12.44 -23.76 -7.65
CA LYS A 212 -11.73 -22.82 -8.51
C LYS A 212 -11.46 -21.48 -7.81
N THR A 213 -12.39 -20.99 -7.00
CA THR A 213 -12.24 -19.74 -6.24
C THR A 213 -11.06 -19.82 -5.28
N LYS A 214 -10.97 -20.88 -4.48
CA LYS A 214 -9.84 -21.12 -3.57
C LYS A 214 -8.51 -21.29 -4.32
N ARG A 215 -8.53 -22.04 -5.42
CA ARG A 215 -7.32 -22.25 -6.23
C ARG A 215 -6.81 -20.94 -6.82
N ASN A 216 -7.69 -20.13 -7.38
CA ASN A 216 -7.32 -18.82 -7.94
C ASN A 216 -6.80 -17.87 -6.85
N ALA A 217 -7.44 -17.83 -5.68
CA ALA A 217 -6.99 -17.06 -4.53
C ALA A 217 -5.56 -17.42 -4.13
N LYS A 218 -5.30 -18.73 -3.94
CA LYS A 218 -3.95 -19.23 -3.61
C LYS A 218 -2.92 -18.90 -4.69
N LEU A 219 -3.29 -18.98 -5.97
CA LEU A 219 -2.39 -18.65 -7.08
C LEU A 219 -2.04 -17.16 -7.11
N LEU A 220 -3.01 -16.28 -6.85
CA LEU A 220 -2.79 -14.83 -6.81
C LEU A 220 -1.90 -14.44 -5.60
N VAL A 221 -2.18 -15.00 -4.42
CA VAL A 221 -1.33 -14.80 -3.24
C VAL A 221 0.09 -15.29 -3.49
N TRP A 222 0.26 -16.49 -4.06
CA TRP A 222 1.57 -17.03 -4.42
C TRP A 222 2.30 -16.15 -5.43
N GLY A 223 1.58 -15.65 -6.45
CA GLY A 223 2.13 -14.74 -7.46
C GLY A 223 2.67 -13.45 -6.85
N LEU A 224 1.93 -12.82 -5.94
CA LEU A 224 2.40 -11.64 -5.22
C LEU A 224 3.61 -11.96 -4.31
N GLU A 225 3.60 -13.10 -3.63
CA GLU A 225 4.73 -13.52 -2.78
C GLU A 225 6.04 -13.70 -3.59
N LEU A 226 5.98 -14.06 -4.87
CA LEU A 226 7.18 -14.12 -5.71
C LEU A 226 7.86 -12.74 -5.83
N PHE A 227 7.10 -11.65 -5.94
CA PHE A 227 7.65 -10.30 -5.96
C PHE A 227 8.23 -9.91 -4.60
N ARG A 228 7.57 -10.29 -3.49
CA ARG A 228 8.00 -9.96 -2.13
C ARG A 228 9.15 -10.85 -1.61
N LYS A 229 9.33 -12.03 -2.18
CA LYS A 229 10.31 -13.04 -1.73
C LYS A 229 11.74 -12.51 -1.62
N TYR A 230 12.20 -11.76 -2.63
CA TYR A 230 13.56 -11.23 -2.62
C TYR A 230 13.73 -10.12 -1.59
N MET A 231 12.74 -9.26 -1.41
CA MET A 231 12.70 -8.24 -0.36
C MET A 231 12.80 -8.89 1.04
N LYS A 232 11.93 -9.87 1.33
CA LYS A 232 11.98 -10.65 2.59
C LYS A 232 13.36 -11.26 2.82
N LYS A 233 14.00 -11.80 1.79
CA LYS A 233 15.36 -12.35 1.88
C LYS A 233 16.40 -11.29 2.23
N GLN A 234 16.30 -10.07 1.71
CA GLN A 234 17.26 -9.00 2.03
C GLN A 234 17.02 -8.43 3.42
N LEU A 235 15.77 -8.23 3.83
CA LEU A 235 15.41 -7.77 5.18
C LEU A 235 15.89 -8.75 6.26
N LYS A 236 15.73 -10.07 6.06
CA LYS A 236 16.27 -11.10 6.97
C LYS A 236 17.78 -11.06 7.16
N LYS A 237 18.53 -10.45 6.23
CA LYS A 237 20.00 -10.29 6.34
C LYS A 237 20.39 -8.98 7.04
N SER A 238 19.47 -8.07 7.20
CA SER A 238 19.68 -6.82 7.89
C SER A 238 19.79 -7.04 9.40
N ARG A 239 20.47 -6.12 10.06
CA ARG A 239 20.54 -6.06 11.54
C ARG A 239 19.42 -5.21 12.14
N ARG A 240 18.66 -4.48 11.30
CA ARG A 240 17.70 -3.44 11.70
C ARG A 240 16.29 -3.71 11.28
N PHE A 241 16.11 -4.46 10.19
CA PHE A 241 14.80 -4.60 9.54
C PHE A 241 14.32 -6.04 9.61
N GLU A 242 13.04 -6.18 9.91
CA GLU A 242 12.35 -7.45 9.88
C GLU A 242 11.50 -7.57 8.62
N PRO A 243 11.37 -8.79 8.07
CA PRO A 243 10.50 -9.01 6.93
C PRO A 243 9.03 -8.96 7.36
N PRO A 244 8.11 -8.51 6.48
CA PRO A 244 6.68 -8.62 6.74
C PRO A 244 6.24 -10.07 6.88
N SER A 245 5.23 -10.30 7.70
CA SER A 245 4.57 -11.60 7.87
C SER A 245 3.89 -12.07 6.58
N SER A 246 3.47 -13.32 6.54
CA SER A 246 2.63 -13.80 5.44
C SER A 246 1.16 -13.54 5.76
N ILE A 247 0.33 -13.41 4.72
CA ILE A 247 -1.13 -13.30 4.93
C ILE A 247 -1.71 -14.51 5.68
N TYR A 248 -1.08 -15.69 5.54
CA TYR A 248 -1.52 -16.90 6.25
C TYR A 248 -1.19 -16.84 7.74
N ASP A 249 -0.09 -16.19 8.13
CA ASP A 249 0.26 -15.96 9.54
C ASP A 249 -0.75 -14.98 10.16
N LEU A 250 -1.10 -13.91 9.45
CA LEU A 250 -2.14 -12.95 9.85
C LEU A 250 -3.51 -13.64 10.02
N MET A 251 -3.93 -14.44 9.04
CA MET A 251 -5.18 -15.21 9.11
C MET A 251 -5.21 -16.11 10.33
N LYS A 252 -4.12 -16.84 10.59
CA LYS A 252 -4.01 -17.74 11.74
C LYS A 252 -3.99 -16.99 13.07
N GLY A 253 -3.30 -15.84 13.12
CA GLY A 253 -3.17 -15.06 14.36
C GLY A 253 -4.48 -14.42 14.83
N VAL A 254 -5.47 -14.27 13.94
CA VAL A 254 -6.74 -13.60 14.24
C VAL A 254 -7.93 -14.55 14.33
N ASP A 255 -7.77 -15.82 13.99
CA ASP A 255 -8.87 -16.80 13.81
C ASP A 255 -9.71 -17.01 15.09
N ASP A 256 -9.06 -16.95 16.25
CA ASP A 256 -9.74 -17.06 17.56
C ASP A 256 -10.36 -15.73 18.04
N ILE A 257 -10.14 -14.61 17.33
CA ILE A 257 -10.57 -13.27 17.75
C ILE A 257 -11.73 -12.78 16.88
N VAL A 258 -11.56 -12.86 15.56
CA VAL A 258 -12.58 -12.44 14.60
C VAL A 258 -12.64 -13.40 13.41
N GLN A 259 -13.84 -13.75 12.99
CA GLN A 259 -14.04 -14.64 11.87
C GLN A 259 -13.54 -14.00 10.55
N LEU A 260 -12.82 -14.77 9.72
CA LEU A 260 -12.28 -14.33 8.43
C LEU A 260 -13.38 -13.94 7.41
N GLY A 261 -14.65 -14.16 7.71
CA GLY A 261 -15.80 -13.69 6.94
C GLY A 261 -16.12 -12.22 7.15
N ASN A 262 -15.57 -11.58 8.16
CA ASN A 262 -15.72 -10.15 8.41
C ASN A 262 -14.82 -9.34 7.46
N ILE A 263 -15.20 -9.33 6.18
CA ILE A 263 -14.42 -8.73 5.09
C ILE A 263 -14.84 -7.31 4.72
N THR A 264 -16.03 -6.86 5.13
CA THR A 264 -16.52 -5.52 4.80
C THR A 264 -15.75 -4.47 5.60
N GLY A 265 -15.15 -3.50 4.91
CA GLY A 265 -14.32 -2.47 5.55
C GLY A 265 -13.03 -3.03 6.18
N GLU A 266 -12.48 -4.11 5.59
CA GLU A 266 -11.22 -4.73 6.01
C GLU A 266 -11.25 -5.34 7.42
N GLY A 267 -12.43 -5.69 7.94
CA GLY A 267 -12.68 -6.00 9.35
C GLY A 267 -11.68 -6.97 9.98
N TRP A 268 -11.57 -8.22 9.49
CA TRP A 268 -10.65 -9.19 10.07
C TRP A 268 -9.18 -8.79 9.86
N PHE A 269 -8.89 -8.13 8.72
CA PHE A 269 -7.53 -7.79 8.36
C PHE A 269 -6.93 -6.70 9.26
N LEU A 270 -7.69 -5.64 9.57
CA LEU A 270 -7.26 -4.62 10.52
C LEU A 270 -7.04 -5.19 11.92
N THR A 271 -7.91 -6.09 12.35
CA THR A 271 -7.75 -6.81 13.64
C THR A 271 -6.48 -7.67 13.62
N ALA A 272 -6.19 -8.34 12.50
CA ALA A 272 -4.98 -9.14 12.36
C ALA A 272 -3.70 -8.29 12.40
N GLU A 273 -3.69 -7.11 11.75
CA GLU A 273 -2.58 -6.16 11.86
C GLU A 273 -2.37 -5.72 13.31
N MET A 274 -3.44 -5.44 14.08
CA MET A 274 -3.34 -5.10 15.49
C MET A 274 -2.75 -6.25 16.32
N VAL A 275 -3.22 -7.47 16.10
CA VAL A 275 -2.73 -8.67 16.81
C VAL A 275 -1.25 -8.93 16.49
N GLU A 276 -0.85 -8.78 15.23
CA GLU A 276 0.56 -8.90 14.81
C GLU A 276 1.44 -7.90 15.56
N LEU A 277 1.06 -6.62 15.54
CA LEU A 277 1.81 -5.56 16.21
C LEU A 277 1.92 -5.79 17.73
N ILE A 278 0.84 -6.19 18.38
CA ILE A 278 0.84 -6.53 19.82
C ILE A 278 1.81 -7.69 20.09
N ASN A 279 1.79 -8.73 19.27
CA ASN A 279 2.69 -9.88 19.40
C ASN A 279 4.17 -9.50 19.16
N GLU A 280 4.43 -8.46 18.38
CA GLU A 280 5.76 -7.87 18.17
C GLU A 280 6.16 -6.87 19.28
N GLY A 281 5.33 -6.68 20.29
CA GLY A 281 5.56 -5.71 21.39
C GLY A 281 5.40 -4.25 20.94
N VAL A 282 4.55 -4.00 19.97
CA VAL A 282 4.20 -2.67 19.46
C VAL A 282 2.75 -2.39 19.84
N PRO A 283 2.50 -1.57 20.87
CA PRO A 283 1.13 -1.16 21.24
C PRO A 283 0.50 -0.24 20.21
#